data_d8fe9d7bfd3eb7a506d8a8422ddfd70b
#
_entry.id   d8fe9d7bfd3eb7a506d8a8422ddfd70b
#
_cell.length_a   1.000
_cell.length_b   1.000
_cell.length_c   1.000
_cell.angle_alpha   90.00
_cell.angle_beta   90.00
_cell.angle_gamma   90.00
#
_symmetry.space_group_name_H-M   'P 1'
#
loop_
_entity.id
_entity.type
_entity.pdbx_description
1 polymer ?
#
loop_
_entity_poly.entity_id
_entity_poly.type
_entity_poly.pdbx_seq_one_letter_code
_entity_poly.pdbx_strand_id
1 'polypeptide(L)'
;MSKFSNININQLFALLFIGLSFSFCQTHEVLIETNEDGDALIVNGEKFIINGMNWDMIPIGKDAVSTNFWQSSDEIIKLGLDHEMSLLRDMNINTIRHYSDIPPKWIEYIYKNYGIYTMINHSFGRYGMAIDGEWNPITDYSNFKMQKILLSEIEAMVKEYKNTPGLLLYLLGNENNYGLFWSGAETEDFPEEEAKKMAVGEKYGRPMYRLMNEASKIIKKLDSNHPVAICNGDNLFIEIIAKECVDIDILGVNSYRGASFTDLFKSVKEVLNKPLLFTEFGADAFNAVTSSENQKSQAEYLLENWKEIYANAAGMGGYENTIGGFTFQFSDGWWKYDFDHRKNVSKHDTIATWVNGGYSQDLSEGKNNMNEEWFGICAKGPTDDKGLYNLYPRAAYYMLKQVHQFNPFNNGVSSSDLQKYFYDIDLKKAVAKGNQNKKNLETLNKNKDSVITALWKKATTPMLNIAFDYNPIILKFNPFNGAAFKLSNKAPNTENKTSTSTFGVITNSGSKWEGNYLDLKYPINLKRGNTINLSLYSNKSVEILLKLEDTKNNISSVENIAFHSGNGWEELKYTFSSSEEYNRFVIFIDGSGTTSGDFYIDAILQSNLNNKLKNK
;
A
#
# COMPACT_ATOMS: atom_id res chain seq x y z
N MET A 1 -47.34 65.53 4.78
CA MET A 1 -47.30 65.06 3.37
C MET A 1 -46.09 64.18 3.20
N SER A 2 -46.34 62.91 3.04
CA SER A 2 -45.36 61.82 3.01
C SER A 2 -44.69 61.69 1.65
N LYS A 3 -43.39 61.50 1.62
CA LYS A 3 -42.68 60.98 0.46
C LYS A 3 -42.24 59.53 0.79
N PHE A 4 -42.97 58.54 0.27
CA PHE A 4 -42.48 57.19 0.16
C PHE A 4 -41.70 57.08 -1.14
N SER A 5 -40.39 56.74 -1.04
CA SER A 5 -39.56 56.45 -2.19
C SER A 5 -39.72 54.97 -2.56
N ASN A 6 -40.05 54.71 -3.82
CA ASN A 6 -40.15 53.39 -4.44
C ASN A 6 -38.85 52.61 -4.34
N ILE A 7 -38.84 51.52 -3.60
CA ILE A 7 -37.79 50.51 -3.65
C ILE A 7 -38.06 49.62 -4.86
N ASN A 8 -37.14 49.59 -5.79
CA ASN A 8 -37.24 48.86 -7.04
C ASN A 8 -37.09 47.35 -6.77
N ILE A 9 -38.15 46.56 -7.05
CA ILE A 9 -38.26 45.12 -6.82
C ILE A 9 -37.12 44.34 -7.49
N ASN A 10 -36.50 44.90 -8.54
CA ASN A 10 -35.36 44.28 -9.23
C ASN A 10 -34.03 44.34 -8.45
N GLN A 11 -33.92 45.12 -7.38
CA GLN A 11 -32.74 45.10 -6.49
C GLN A 11 -32.86 44.08 -5.36
N LEU A 12 -34.06 43.60 -5.03
CA LEU A 12 -34.25 42.55 -4.05
C LEU A 12 -33.94 41.16 -4.58
N PHE A 13 -34.04 40.97 -5.90
CA PHE A 13 -33.66 39.71 -6.55
C PHE A 13 -32.13 39.55 -6.78
N ALA A 14 -31.37 40.63 -6.82
CA ALA A 14 -29.92 40.58 -6.96
C ALA A 14 -29.18 40.29 -5.63
N LEU A 15 -29.85 40.44 -4.48
CA LEU A 15 -29.26 40.17 -3.15
C LEU A 15 -29.58 38.79 -2.61
N LEU A 16 -30.43 38.00 -3.28
CA LEU A 16 -30.77 36.61 -2.90
C LEU A 16 -29.98 35.56 -3.66
N PHE A 17 -29.08 35.97 -4.59
CA PHE A 17 -28.20 35.03 -5.34
C PHE A 17 -26.75 34.99 -4.85
N ILE A 18 -26.43 35.71 -3.77
CA ILE A 18 -25.10 35.66 -3.15
C ILE A 18 -25.22 34.97 -1.80
N GLY A 19 -25.29 33.64 -1.80
CA GLY A 19 -25.32 32.96 -0.51
C GLY A 19 -25.57 31.47 -0.48
N LEU A 20 -25.45 30.80 -1.63
CA LEU A 20 -25.46 29.34 -1.66
C LEU A 20 -24.36 28.83 -2.57
N SER A 21 -23.12 29.13 -2.21
CA SER A 21 -22.01 28.27 -2.64
C SER A 21 -22.14 26.97 -1.85
N PHE A 22 -23.05 26.09 -2.31
CA PHE A 22 -22.90 24.70 -1.99
C PHE A 22 -21.54 24.29 -2.58
N SER A 23 -20.53 24.15 -1.72
CA SER A 23 -19.39 23.31 -2.04
C SER A 23 -19.95 21.90 -2.21
N PHE A 24 -20.45 21.60 -3.41
CA PHE A 24 -20.59 20.22 -3.82
C PHE A 24 -19.16 19.67 -3.75
N CYS A 25 -18.94 18.72 -2.86
CA CYS A 25 -17.81 17.83 -2.94
C CYS A 25 -17.92 17.21 -4.34
N GLN A 26 -17.10 17.68 -5.29
CA GLN A 26 -17.16 17.26 -6.67
C GLN A 26 -16.55 15.87 -6.71
N THR A 27 -17.39 14.85 -6.62
CA THR A 27 -17.00 13.48 -6.92
C THR A 27 -16.63 13.44 -8.39
N HIS A 28 -15.51 12.81 -8.71
CA HIS A 28 -15.10 12.61 -10.09
C HIS A 28 -15.98 11.55 -10.72
N GLU A 29 -16.36 11.79 -11.97
CA GLU A 29 -16.97 10.76 -12.79
C GLU A 29 -15.85 10.09 -13.59
N VAL A 30 -15.67 8.80 -13.36
CA VAL A 30 -14.66 7.97 -14.03
C VAL A 30 -15.36 6.80 -14.71
N LEU A 31 -15.27 6.75 -16.04
CA LEU A 31 -15.99 5.78 -16.86
C LEU A 31 -15.02 5.05 -17.80
N ILE A 32 -15.43 3.88 -18.25
CA ILE A 32 -14.82 3.21 -19.39
C ILE A 32 -15.69 3.49 -20.62
N GLU A 33 -15.07 4.00 -21.67
CA GLU A 33 -15.68 4.14 -22.99
C GLU A 33 -15.03 3.16 -23.96
N THR A 34 -15.85 2.37 -24.63
CA THR A 34 -15.42 1.48 -25.71
C THR A 34 -16.11 1.92 -26.99
N ASN A 35 -15.32 2.28 -28.00
CA ASN A 35 -15.79 2.73 -29.29
C ASN A 35 -14.91 2.18 -30.44
N GLU A 36 -15.02 2.73 -31.65
CA GLU A 36 -14.25 2.30 -32.83
C GLU A 36 -12.74 2.53 -32.68
N ASP A 37 -12.33 3.51 -31.83
CA ASP A 37 -10.92 3.80 -31.53
C ASP A 37 -10.36 2.86 -30.44
N GLY A 38 -11.18 2.04 -29.78
CA GLY A 38 -10.78 1.12 -28.72
C GLY A 38 -11.33 1.48 -27.35
N ASP A 39 -10.61 1.04 -26.29
CA ASP A 39 -11.00 1.21 -24.89
C ASP A 39 -10.27 2.40 -24.27
N ALA A 40 -11.01 3.34 -23.68
CA ALA A 40 -10.45 4.52 -23.02
C ALA A 40 -11.03 4.71 -21.60
N LEU A 41 -10.19 5.16 -20.67
CA LEU A 41 -10.63 5.71 -19.41
C LEU A 41 -11.03 7.16 -19.61
N ILE A 42 -12.22 7.52 -19.16
CA ILE A 42 -12.75 8.89 -19.22
C ILE A 42 -12.82 9.43 -17.79
N VAL A 43 -12.19 10.55 -17.54
CA VAL A 43 -12.21 11.24 -16.24
C VAL A 43 -12.81 12.62 -16.43
N ASN A 44 -13.95 12.89 -15.81
CA ASN A 44 -14.69 14.15 -15.96
C ASN A 44 -14.96 14.56 -17.42
N GLY A 45 -15.25 13.57 -18.28
CA GLY A 45 -15.56 13.76 -19.70
C GLY A 45 -14.37 13.82 -20.66
N GLU A 46 -13.13 13.70 -20.16
CA GLU A 46 -11.91 13.75 -20.98
C GLU A 46 -11.21 12.38 -21.00
N LYS A 47 -10.66 11.98 -22.17
CA LYS A 47 -9.84 10.76 -22.29
C LYS A 47 -8.61 10.89 -21.40
N PHE A 48 -8.35 9.87 -20.58
CA PHE A 48 -7.30 9.86 -19.57
C PHE A 48 -6.43 8.62 -19.73
N ILE A 49 -5.12 8.80 -19.89
CA ILE A 49 -4.15 7.71 -19.82
C ILE A 49 -3.53 7.69 -18.42
N ILE A 50 -3.53 6.53 -17.76
CA ILE A 50 -2.93 6.38 -16.44
C ILE A 50 -1.40 6.34 -16.61
N ASN A 51 -0.73 7.42 -16.24
CA ASN A 51 0.71 7.50 -16.03
C ASN A 51 0.95 7.24 -14.54
N GLY A 52 0.93 5.97 -14.16
CA GLY A 52 0.87 5.53 -12.79
C GLY A 52 2.23 5.19 -12.17
N MET A 53 2.26 5.25 -10.84
CA MET A 53 3.41 4.84 -10.03
C MET A 53 2.97 4.02 -8.83
N ASN A 54 3.60 2.86 -8.63
CA ASN A 54 3.52 2.15 -7.37
C ASN A 54 4.37 2.90 -6.34
N TRP A 55 3.74 3.30 -5.25
CA TRP A 55 4.31 4.19 -4.25
C TRP A 55 4.15 3.64 -2.84
N ASP A 56 5.20 3.69 -2.06
CA ASP A 56 5.21 3.44 -0.63
C ASP A 56 6.09 4.45 0.11
N MET A 57 5.93 4.54 1.43
CA MET A 57 6.73 5.39 2.30
C MET A 57 7.38 4.52 3.39
N ILE A 58 8.27 3.61 2.99
CA ILE A 58 8.97 2.69 3.88
C ILE A 58 10.44 3.10 3.98
N PRO A 59 10.88 3.65 5.13
CA PRO A 59 12.28 4.07 5.33
C PRO A 59 13.25 2.88 5.35
N ILE A 60 14.52 3.14 5.02
CA ILE A 60 15.60 2.17 5.24
C ILE A 60 15.62 1.73 6.71
N GLY A 61 15.73 0.44 6.97
CA GLY A 61 15.72 -0.15 8.30
C GLY A 61 14.33 -0.43 8.87
N LYS A 62 13.29 -0.25 8.06
CA LYS A 62 11.90 -0.58 8.37
C LYS A 62 11.36 -1.60 7.38
N ASP A 63 10.35 -2.36 7.78
CA ASP A 63 9.59 -3.23 6.89
C ASP A 63 8.16 -2.72 6.69
N ALA A 64 7.49 -3.23 5.67
CA ALA A 64 6.13 -2.82 5.31
C ALA A 64 5.09 -3.15 6.40
N VAL A 65 5.42 -4.08 7.30
CA VAL A 65 4.52 -4.55 8.37
C VAL A 65 4.60 -3.69 9.61
N SER A 66 5.85 -3.30 9.98
CA SER A 66 6.12 -2.51 11.18
C SER A 66 6.06 -0.99 10.95
N THR A 67 5.85 -0.56 9.71
CA THR A 67 5.82 0.85 9.35
C THR A 67 4.43 1.26 8.88
N ASN A 68 3.75 2.05 9.68
CA ASN A 68 2.55 2.72 9.24
C ASN A 68 2.81 4.23 9.18
N PHE A 69 3.10 4.72 7.98
CA PHE A 69 3.33 6.14 7.74
C PHE A 69 2.12 7.00 8.15
N TRP A 70 0.90 6.49 7.96
CA TRP A 70 -0.34 7.19 8.25
C TRP A 70 -0.63 7.39 9.75
N GLN A 71 0.12 6.70 10.62
CA GLN A 71 0.07 6.90 12.08
C GLN A 71 1.01 8.01 12.57
N SER A 72 1.83 8.57 11.69
CA SER A 72 2.65 9.75 12.01
C SER A 72 1.77 10.99 12.24
N SER A 73 2.35 12.04 12.82
CA SER A 73 1.63 13.31 12.90
C SER A 73 1.32 13.88 11.52
N ASP A 74 0.22 14.62 11.40
CA ASP A 74 -0.17 15.27 10.14
C ASP A 74 0.94 16.14 9.55
N GLU A 75 1.79 16.74 10.39
CA GLU A 75 2.94 17.52 9.96
C GLU A 75 3.99 16.65 9.26
N ILE A 76 4.33 15.50 9.84
CA ILE A 76 5.29 14.54 9.27
C ILE A 76 4.74 13.96 7.97
N ILE A 77 3.46 13.57 7.95
CA ILE A 77 2.82 13.04 6.75
C ILE A 77 2.85 14.08 5.62
N LYS A 78 2.50 15.33 5.89
CA LYS A 78 2.58 16.40 4.89
C LYS A 78 4.00 16.58 4.36
N LEU A 79 5.00 16.63 5.23
CA LEU A 79 6.40 16.76 4.79
C LEU A 79 6.83 15.63 3.86
N GLY A 80 6.48 14.38 4.18
CA GLY A 80 6.77 13.23 3.32
C GLY A 80 6.03 13.30 1.99
N LEU A 81 4.71 13.57 2.04
CA LEU A 81 3.88 13.72 0.85
C LEU A 81 4.36 14.89 -0.03
N ASP A 82 4.64 16.06 0.55
CA ASP A 82 5.08 17.23 -0.20
C ASP A 82 6.39 16.98 -0.93
N HIS A 83 7.31 16.25 -0.29
CA HIS A 83 8.56 15.86 -0.93
C HIS A 83 8.36 14.91 -2.11
N GLU A 84 7.67 13.79 -1.89
CA GLU A 84 7.57 12.71 -2.89
C GLU A 84 6.54 13.00 -3.99
N MET A 85 5.38 13.56 -3.64
CA MET A 85 4.35 13.93 -4.63
C MET A 85 4.82 15.07 -5.54
N SER A 86 5.70 15.97 -5.06
CA SER A 86 6.32 16.99 -5.91
C SER A 86 7.21 16.37 -7.00
N LEU A 87 7.97 15.33 -6.66
CA LEU A 87 8.79 14.59 -7.63
C LEU A 87 7.93 13.81 -8.63
N LEU A 88 6.86 13.16 -8.15
CA LEU A 88 5.92 12.44 -9.01
C LEU A 88 5.21 13.39 -10.00
N ARG A 89 4.73 14.53 -9.52
CA ARG A 89 4.14 15.57 -10.38
C ARG A 89 5.13 16.10 -11.41
N ASP A 90 6.40 16.33 -11.01
CA ASP A 90 7.48 16.77 -11.93
C ASP A 90 7.74 15.77 -13.07
N MET A 91 7.41 14.49 -12.86
CA MET A 91 7.44 13.44 -13.88
C MET A 91 6.16 13.32 -14.71
N ASN A 92 5.13 14.13 -14.48
CA ASN A 92 3.79 13.94 -15.03
C ASN A 92 3.11 12.63 -14.63
N ILE A 93 3.44 12.08 -13.46
CA ILE A 93 2.64 11.02 -12.84
C ILE A 93 1.30 11.63 -12.44
N ASN A 94 0.23 10.98 -12.85
CA ASN A 94 -1.13 11.42 -12.60
C ASN A 94 -1.93 10.51 -11.66
N THR A 95 -1.39 9.32 -11.35
CA THR A 95 -2.06 8.34 -10.47
C THR A 95 -1.02 7.58 -9.64
N ILE A 96 -1.34 7.33 -8.37
CA ILE A 96 -0.56 6.42 -7.53
C ILE A 96 -1.37 5.18 -7.17
N ARG A 97 -0.65 4.07 -6.99
CA ARG A 97 -1.14 2.85 -6.35
C ARG A 97 -0.36 2.63 -5.06
N HIS A 98 -1.07 2.36 -3.97
CA HIS A 98 -0.50 2.00 -2.67
C HIS A 98 -1.11 0.68 -2.21
N TYR A 99 -0.33 -0.18 -1.55
CA TYR A 99 -0.74 -1.54 -1.19
C TYR A 99 -1.47 -1.63 0.14
N SER A 100 -1.53 -0.54 0.89
CA SER A 100 -2.30 -0.40 2.12
C SER A 100 -3.25 0.79 2.02
N ASP A 101 -4.21 0.86 2.93
CA ASP A 101 -5.21 1.92 2.93
C ASP A 101 -4.57 3.29 3.17
N ILE A 102 -4.81 4.21 2.24
CA ILE A 102 -4.51 5.64 2.41
C ILE A 102 -5.76 6.29 3.02
N PRO A 103 -5.69 6.92 4.20
CA PRO A 103 -6.86 7.60 4.75
C PRO A 103 -7.44 8.63 3.78
N PRO A 104 -8.78 8.74 3.63
CA PRO A 104 -9.44 9.60 2.64
C PRO A 104 -8.93 11.06 2.64
N LYS A 105 -8.63 11.63 3.82
CA LYS A 105 -8.09 12.99 3.94
C LYS A 105 -6.76 13.18 3.21
N TRP A 106 -5.94 12.12 3.10
CA TRP A 106 -4.65 12.20 2.43
C TRP A 106 -4.76 11.98 0.92
N ILE A 107 -5.72 11.20 0.46
CA ILE A 107 -6.08 11.11 -0.96
C ILE A 107 -6.54 12.49 -1.45
N GLU A 108 -7.44 13.12 -0.72
CA GLU A 108 -7.92 14.47 -1.01
C GLU A 108 -6.77 15.49 -0.99
N TYR A 109 -5.85 15.40 -0.01
CA TYR A 109 -4.67 16.27 0.08
C TYR A 109 -3.75 16.12 -1.14
N ILE A 110 -3.42 14.88 -1.51
CA ILE A 110 -2.59 14.57 -2.68
C ILE A 110 -3.24 15.11 -3.95
N TYR A 111 -4.52 14.84 -4.15
CA TYR A 111 -5.24 15.31 -5.32
C TYR A 111 -5.32 16.84 -5.39
N LYS A 112 -5.72 17.50 -4.31
CA LYS A 112 -5.87 18.97 -4.28
C LYS A 112 -4.55 19.73 -4.49
N ASN A 113 -3.44 19.22 -3.98
CA ASN A 113 -2.16 19.91 -4.03
C ASN A 113 -1.29 19.52 -5.24
N TYR A 114 -1.45 18.28 -5.74
CA TYR A 114 -0.57 17.73 -6.78
C TYR A 114 -1.30 17.30 -8.05
N GLY A 115 -2.63 17.22 -8.04
CA GLY A 115 -3.42 16.72 -9.18
C GLY A 115 -3.23 15.23 -9.43
N ILE A 116 -2.74 14.48 -8.44
CA ILE A 116 -2.49 13.05 -8.56
C ILE A 116 -3.67 12.28 -7.97
N TYR A 117 -4.25 11.39 -8.77
CA TYR A 117 -5.31 10.48 -8.36
C TYR A 117 -4.76 9.28 -7.58
N THR A 118 -5.64 8.57 -6.91
CA THR A 118 -5.30 7.35 -6.17
C THR A 118 -6.18 6.19 -6.63
N MET A 119 -5.56 5.05 -6.93
CA MET A 119 -6.21 3.75 -7.09
C MET A 119 -6.23 3.04 -5.73
N ILE A 120 -7.42 2.77 -5.20
CA ILE A 120 -7.58 2.05 -3.92
C ILE A 120 -7.46 0.56 -4.18
N ASN A 121 -6.59 -0.11 -3.41
CA ASN A 121 -6.30 -1.54 -3.54
C ASN A 121 -6.74 -2.32 -2.29
N HIS A 122 -7.65 -3.26 -2.46
CA HIS A 122 -8.01 -4.24 -1.44
C HIS A 122 -7.34 -5.58 -1.74
N SER A 123 -6.58 -6.15 -0.81
CA SER A 123 -5.80 -7.38 -1.03
C SER A 123 -6.65 -8.61 -1.34
N PHE A 124 -7.92 -8.57 -1.00
CA PHE A 124 -8.92 -9.61 -1.24
C PHE A 124 -8.47 -11.00 -0.74
N GLY A 125 -7.84 -11.01 0.44
CA GLY A 125 -7.38 -12.24 1.08
C GLY A 125 -6.10 -12.86 0.48
N ARG A 126 -5.34 -12.13 -0.37
CA ARG A 126 -4.09 -12.65 -1.00
C ARG A 126 -3.10 -13.20 0.03
N TYR A 127 -2.98 -12.54 1.15
CA TYR A 127 -1.99 -12.87 2.18
C TYR A 127 -2.57 -13.67 3.34
N GLY A 128 -3.74 -14.27 3.16
CA GLY A 128 -4.47 -14.98 4.20
C GLY A 128 -5.47 -14.11 4.95
N MET A 129 -6.22 -14.73 5.86
CA MET A 129 -7.22 -14.03 6.68
C MET A 129 -7.55 -14.78 7.98
N ALA A 130 -8.04 -14.03 8.98
CA ALA A 130 -8.48 -14.61 10.23
C ALA A 130 -9.94 -15.08 10.16
N ILE A 131 -10.22 -16.30 10.66
CA ILE A 131 -11.58 -16.82 10.85
C ILE A 131 -11.72 -17.39 12.26
N ASP A 132 -12.79 -17.01 12.94
CA ASP A 132 -13.10 -17.49 14.29
C ASP A 132 -11.90 -17.35 15.27
N GLY A 133 -11.01 -16.38 15.02
CA GLY A 133 -9.81 -16.10 15.82
C GLY A 133 -8.56 -16.91 15.41
N GLU A 134 -8.64 -17.72 14.36
CA GLU A 134 -7.51 -18.47 13.82
C GLU A 134 -7.05 -17.85 12.48
N TRP A 135 -5.74 -17.73 12.31
CA TRP A 135 -5.14 -17.26 11.06
C TRP A 135 -5.06 -18.38 10.03
N ASN A 136 -5.61 -18.13 8.86
CA ASN A 136 -5.51 -19.00 7.70
C ASN A 136 -4.59 -18.34 6.66
N PRO A 137 -3.39 -18.89 6.42
CA PRO A 137 -2.43 -18.28 5.49
C PRO A 137 -2.86 -18.38 4.03
N ILE A 138 -3.79 -19.29 3.71
CA ILE A 138 -4.38 -19.46 2.38
C ILE A 138 -5.87 -19.21 2.48
N THR A 139 -6.36 -18.26 1.68
CA THR A 139 -7.79 -17.96 1.63
C THR A 139 -8.54 -19.00 0.82
N ASP A 140 -9.47 -19.71 1.46
CA ASP A 140 -10.40 -20.60 0.75
C ASP A 140 -11.61 -19.81 0.26
N TYR A 141 -11.57 -19.41 -0.99
CA TYR A 141 -12.65 -18.63 -1.64
C TYR A 141 -13.95 -19.42 -1.83
N SER A 142 -13.97 -20.74 -1.56
CA SER A 142 -15.19 -21.55 -1.51
C SER A 142 -15.85 -21.54 -0.12
N ASN A 143 -15.14 -21.11 0.91
CA ASN A 143 -15.63 -21.07 2.28
C ASN A 143 -16.59 -19.89 2.48
N PHE A 144 -17.84 -20.18 2.84
CA PHE A 144 -18.91 -19.19 3.00
C PHE A 144 -18.58 -18.08 4.03
N LYS A 145 -17.87 -18.42 5.12
CA LYS A 145 -17.50 -17.42 6.13
C LYS A 145 -16.45 -16.44 5.57
N MET A 146 -15.43 -16.95 4.87
CA MET A 146 -14.41 -16.14 4.21
C MET A 146 -15.03 -15.23 3.15
N GLN A 147 -15.91 -15.75 2.31
CA GLN A 147 -16.66 -14.97 1.32
C GLN A 147 -17.42 -13.81 1.99
N LYS A 148 -18.15 -14.12 3.07
CA LYS A 148 -18.94 -13.09 3.78
C LYS A 148 -18.07 -11.99 4.38
N ILE A 149 -16.90 -12.32 4.93
CA ILE A 149 -15.94 -11.35 5.47
C ILE A 149 -15.44 -10.46 4.35
N LEU A 150 -14.90 -11.04 3.27
CA LEU A 150 -14.35 -10.29 2.14
C LEU A 150 -15.38 -9.36 1.50
N LEU A 151 -16.61 -9.82 1.28
CA LEU A 151 -17.66 -8.96 0.71
C LEU A 151 -18.09 -7.85 1.68
N SER A 152 -18.03 -8.08 2.99
CA SER A 152 -18.30 -7.03 3.99
C SER A 152 -17.20 -5.98 4.03
N GLU A 153 -15.93 -6.40 3.88
CA GLU A 153 -14.78 -5.50 3.79
C GLU A 153 -14.88 -4.61 2.54
N ILE A 154 -15.24 -5.20 1.39
CA ILE A 154 -15.48 -4.43 0.16
C ILE A 154 -16.60 -3.41 0.33
N GLU A 155 -17.73 -3.81 0.94
CA GLU A 155 -18.84 -2.88 1.18
C GLU A 155 -18.41 -1.71 2.08
N ALA A 156 -17.59 -1.97 3.08
CA ALA A 156 -17.07 -0.94 3.99
C ALA A 156 -16.08 -0.02 3.27
N MET A 157 -15.14 -0.58 2.53
CA MET A 157 -14.18 0.19 1.71
C MET A 157 -14.93 1.17 0.79
N VAL A 158 -15.93 0.70 0.04
CA VAL A 158 -16.67 1.59 -0.86
C VAL A 158 -17.42 2.69 -0.10
N LYS A 159 -18.05 2.37 1.04
CA LYS A 159 -18.73 3.38 1.86
C LYS A 159 -17.77 4.46 2.36
N GLU A 160 -16.55 4.10 2.68
CA GLU A 160 -15.52 5.03 3.16
C GLU A 160 -15.00 5.93 2.04
N TYR A 161 -14.68 5.36 0.87
CA TYR A 161 -13.89 6.05 -0.15
C TYR A 161 -14.69 6.70 -1.27
N LYS A 162 -15.91 6.27 -1.59
CA LYS A 162 -16.66 6.67 -2.79
C LYS A 162 -16.88 8.18 -2.98
N ASN A 163 -16.80 8.96 -1.91
CA ASN A 163 -16.96 10.41 -1.96
C ASN A 163 -15.63 11.16 -1.80
N THR A 164 -14.51 10.47 -1.89
CA THR A 164 -13.19 11.06 -1.67
C THR A 164 -12.69 11.72 -2.95
N PRO A 165 -12.46 13.06 -2.96
CA PRO A 165 -11.85 13.71 -4.10
C PRO A 165 -10.48 13.11 -4.41
N GLY A 166 -10.25 12.75 -5.68
CA GLY A 166 -9.01 12.10 -6.12
C GLY A 166 -9.04 10.56 -6.13
N LEU A 167 -10.13 9.93 -5.71
CA LEU A 167 -10.33 8.51 -6.02
C LEU A 167 -10.46 8.33 -7.53
N LEU A 168 -9.74 7.37 -8.12
CA LEU A 168 -9.81 7.07 -9.54
C LEU A 168 -10.60 5.79 -9.82
N LEU A 169 -10.22 4.69 -9.16
CA LEU A 169 -10.87 3.40 -9.32
C LEU A 169 -10.57 2.46 -8.15
N TYR A 170 -11.33 1.37 -8.06
CA TYR A 170 -11.14 0.30 -7.10
C TYR A 170 -10.38 -0.88 -7.72
N LEU A 171 -9.38 -1.40 -7.01
CA LEU A 171 -8.61 -2.57 -7.41
C LEU A 171 -8.83 -3.72 -6.42
N LEU A 172 -9.28 -4.87 -6.91
CA LEU A 172 -9.48 -6.08 -6.13
C LEU A 172 -8.29 -7.03 -6.30
N GLY A 173 -7.66 -7.37 -5.19
CA GLY A 173 -6.57 -8.32 -5.15
C GLY A 173 -5.19 -7.72 -5.43
N ASN A 174 -4.20 -8.58 -5.32
CA ASN A 174 -2.82 -8.43 -5.76
C ASN A 174 -2.25 -9.81 -6.05
N GLU A 175 -2.31 -10.26 -7.33
CA GLU A 175 -1.81 -11.58 -7.74
C GLU A 175 -2.43 -12.76 -6.95
N ASN A 176 -3.71 -12.67 -6.63
CA ASN A 176 -4.37 -13.71 -5.85
C ASN A 176 -4.36 -15.07 -6.55
N ASN A 177 -4.23 -15.07 -7.88
CA ASN A 177 -4.08 -16.28 -8.69
C ASN A 177 -2.78 -17.04 -8.41
N TYR A 178 -1.74 -16.42 -7.86
CA TYR A 178 -0.53 -17.11 -7.41
C TYR A 178 -0.73 -17.76 -6.03
N GLY A 179 -1.42 -17.11 -5.11
CA GLY A 179 -1.66 -17.59 -3.74
C GLY A 179 -2.80 -18.59 -3.55
N LEU A 180 -3.21 -19.36 -4.58
CA LEU A 180 -4.41 -20.20 -4.53
C LEU A 180 -4.26 -21.47 -3.69
N PHE A 181 -3.08 -22.03 -3.55
CA PHE A 181 -2.83 -23.30 -2.88
C PHE A 181 -1.66 -23.28 -1.90
N TRP A 182 -0.85 -22.25 -1.95
CA TRP A 182 0.25 -21.99 -1.04
C TRP A 182 0.48 -20.49 -0.90
N SER A 183 0.66 -19.99 0.31
CA SER A 183 0.70 -18.57 0.61
C SER A 183 1.89 -17.81 -0.03
N GLY A 184 2.98 -18.52 -0.32
CA GLY A 184 4.16 -18.01 -1.02
C GLY A 184 4.22 -18.41 -2.50
N ALA A 185 3.15 -18.97 -3.08
CA ALA A 185 3.18 -19.45 -4.46
C ALA A 185 3.42 -18.28 -5.45
N GLU A 186 4.29 -18.57 -6.41
CA GLU A 186 4.61 -17.73 -7.56
C GLU A 186 4.39 -18.54 -8.84
N THR A 187 4.73 -17.99 -10.00
CA THR A 187 4.48 -18.64 -11.28
C THR A 187 5.14 -20.01 -11.40
N GLU A 188 6.35 -20.17 -10.87
CA GLU A 188 7.14 -21.37 -10.90
C GLU A 188 6.64 -22.51 -9.99
N ASP A 189 5.79 -22.19 -9.03
CA ASP A 189 5.19 -23.19 -8.14
C ASP A 189 4.02 -23.95 -8.78
N PHE A 190 3.55 -23.46 -9.92
CA PHE A 190 2.51 -24.12 -10.68
C PHE A 190 3.07 -25.33 -11.46
N PRO A 191 2.25 -26.37 -11.68
CA PRO A 191 2.64 -27.48 -12.54
C PRO A 191 3.05 -27.00 -13.94
N GLU A 192 4.16 -27.52 -14.48
CA GLU A 192 4.59 -27.22 -15.85
C GLU A 192 3.59 -27.71 -16.91
N GLU A 193 2.92 -28.84 -16.64
CA GLU A 193 1.90 -29.41 -17.53
C GLU A 193 0.65 -28.54 -17.53
N GLU A 194 0.31 -27.95 -18.68
CA GLU A 194 -0.79 -26.99 -18.83
C GLU A 194 -2.14 -27.51 -18.30
N ALA A 195 -2.46 -28.78 -18.58
CA ALA A 195 -3.70 -29.40 -18.08
C ALA A 195 -3.78 -29.44 -16.55
N LYS A 196 -2.66 -29.68 -15.88
CA LYS A 196 -2.59 -29.68 -14.40
C LYS A 196 -2.64 -28.25 -13.85
N LYS A 197 -1.99 -27.31 -14.51
CA LYS A 197 -2.05 -25.88 -14.17
C LYS A 197 -3.48 -25.37 -14.27
N MET A 198 -4.18 -25.68 -15.37
CA MET A 198 -5.59 -25.31 -15.54
C MET A 198 -6.49 -25.98 -14.51
N ALA A 199 -6.19 -27.22 -14.08
CA ALA A 199 -6.95 -27.89 -13.01
C ALA A 199 -6.83 -27.16 -11.65
N VAL A 200 -5.69 -26.55 -11.35
CA VAL A 200 -5.53 -25.66 -10.18
C VAL A 200 -6.43 -24.42 -10.33
N GLY A 201 -6.41 -23.78 -11.49
CA GLY A 201 -7.28 -22.64 -11.79
C GLY A 201 -8.77 -22.97 -11.65
N GLU A 202 -9.20 -24.11 -12.20
CA GLU A 202 -10.59 -24.58 -12.08
C GLU A 202 -11.01 -24.85 -10.64
N LYS A 203 -10.13 -25.45 -9.85
CA LYS A 203 -10.45 -25.86 -8.48
C LYS A 203 -10.44 -24.68 -7.50
N TYR A 204 -9.42 -23.82 -7.56
CA TYR A 204 -9.17 -22.78 -6.57
C TYR A 204 -9.39 -21.37 -7.12
N GLY A 205 -9.03 -21.13 -8.39
CA GLY A 205 -9.17 -19.82 -9.04
C GLY A 205 -10.62 -19.50 -9.38
N ARG A 206 -11.39 -20.46 -9.89
CA ARG A 206 -12.80 -20.23 -10.27
C ARG A 206 -13.65 -19.70 -9.11
N PRO A 207 -13.62 -20.25 -7.87
CA PRO A 207 -14.34 -19.65 -6.73
C PRO A 207 -13.88 -18.24 -6.41
N MET A 208 -12.58 -17.98 -6.50
CA MET A 208 -12.00 -16.64 -6.29
C MET A 208 -12.55 -15.63 -7.29
N TYR A 209 -12.48 -15.92 -8.60
CA TYR A 209 -12.96 -15.01 -9.63
C TYR A 209 -14.47 -14.77 -9.56
N ARG A 210 -15.26 -15.80 -9.22
CA ARG A 210 -16.69 -15.61 -8.91
C ARG A 210 -16.91 -14.64 -7.76
N LEU A 211 -16.15 -14.76 -6.69
CA LEU A 211 -16.28 -13.87 -5.55
C LEU A 211 -15.83 -12.45 -5.89
N MET A 212 -14.78 -12.27 -6.69
CA MET A 212 -14.37 -10.97 -7.22
C MET A 212 -15.47 -10.35 -8.09
N ASN A 213 -16.17 -11.15 -8.88
CA ASN A 213 -17.31 -10.69 -9.63
C ASN A 213 -18.47 -10.21 -8.75
N GLU A 214 -18.80 -10.96 -7.69
CA GLU A 214 -19.82 -10.52 -6.72
C GLU A 214 -19.38 -9.23 -5.98
N ALA A 215 -18.11 -9.11 -5.63
CA ALA A 215 -17.55 -7.88 -5.07
C ALA A 215 -17.70 -6.70 -6.05
N SER A 216 -17.45 -6.92 -7.35
CA SER A 216 -17.61 -5.90 -8.39
C SER A 216 -19.07 -5.41 -8.48
N LYS A 217 -20.05 -6.31 -8.37
CA LYS A 217 -21.48 -5.93 -8.33
C LYS A 217 -21.81 -5.07 -7.09
N ILE A 218 -21.22 -5.40 -5.94
CA ILE A 218 -21.40 -4.61 -4.71
C ILE A 218 -20.82 -3.20 -4.89
N ILE A 219 -19.60 -3.10 -5.43
CA ILE A 219 -18.95 -1.82 -5.71
C ILE A 219 -19.83 -0.97 -6.61
N LYS A 220 -20.20 -1.47 -7.78
CA LYS A 220 -21.03 -0.75 -8.77
C LYS A 220 -22.40 -0.34 -8.23
N LYS A 221 -22.99 -1.14 -7.35
CA LYS A 221 -24.26 -0.80 -6.70
C LYS A 221 -24.11 0.36 -5.70
N LEU A 222 -22.98 0.47 -5.01
CA LEU A 222 -22.73 1.47 -3.98
C LEU A 222 -22.09 2.74 -4.52
N ASP A 223 -21.33 2.60 -5.63
CA ASP A 223 -20.62 3.67 -6.31
C ASP A 223 -20.66 3.43 -7.83
N SER A 224 -21.46 4.22 -8.53
CA SER A 224 -21.59 4.18 -9.98
C SER A 224 -20.60 5.10 -10.71
N ASN A 225 -19.79 5.87 -9.95
CA ASN A 225 -18.93 6.90 -10.52
C ASN A 225 -17.50 6.43 -10.75
N HIS A 226 -17.13 5.26 -10.23
CA HIS A 226 -15.77 4.75 -10.33
C HIS A 226 -15.76 3.29 -10.81
N PRO A 227 -14.91 2.94 -11.78
CA PRO A 227 -14.79 1.57 -12.28
C PRO A 227 -14.09 0.64 -11.29
N VAL A 228 -14.27 -0.66 -11.49
CA VAL A 228 -13.64 -1.71 -10.71
C VAL A 228 -12.72 -2.57 -11.58
N ALA A 229 -11.48 -2.77 -11.11
CA ALA A 229 -10.49 -3.66 -11.70
C ALA A 229 -10.20 -4.85 -10.76
N ILE A 230 -9.73 -5.95 -11.32
CA ILE A 230 -9.03 -7.01 -10.56
C ILE A 230 -7.53 -6.90 -10.83
N CYS A 231 -6.68 -7.37 -9.90
CA CYS A 231 -5.23 -7.43 -10.09
C CYS A 231 -4.78 -8.90 -10.22
N ASN A 232 -4.49 -9.31 -11.44
CA ASN A 232 -4.04 -10.67 -11.75
C ASN A 232 -2.53 -10.72 -11.94
N GLY A 233 -1.89 -11.81 -11.52
CA GLY A 233 -0.52 -12.12 -11.90
C GLY A 233 -0.50 -12.57 -13.36
N ASP A 234 0.02 -11.70 -14.23
CA ASP A 234 0.02 -11.83 -15.68
C ASP A 234 -1.38 -12.23 -16.25
N ASN A 235 -1.45 -12.92 -17.39
CA ASN A 235 -2.70 -13.40 -18.00
C ASN A 235 -3.06 -14.85 -17.57
N LEU A 236 -2.44 -15.37 -16.51
CA LEU A 236 -2.71 -16.71 -16.01
C LEU A 236 -4.21 -16.87 -15.67
N PHE A 237 -4.85 -17.91 -16.20
CA PHE A 237 -6.29 -18.23 -16.04
C PHE A 237 -7.25 -17.23 -16.70
N ILE A 238 -6.82 -16.52 -17.75
CA ILE A 238 -7.64 -15.50 -18.43
C ILE A 238 -8.98 -16.06 -18.95
N GLU A 239 -9.05 -17.32 -19.37
CA GLU A 239 -10.29 -17.98 -19.82
C GLU A 239 -11.27 -18.21 -18.67
N ILE A 240 -10.77 -18.41 -17.45
CA ILE A 240 -11.61 -18.52 -16.25
C ILE A 240 -12.11 -17.12 -15.87
N ILE A 241 -11.25 -16.10 -15.94
CA ILE A 241 -11.63 -14.71 -15.72
C ILE A 241 -12.74 -14.30 -16.68
N ALA A 242 -12.59 -14.60 -17.97
CA ALA A 242 -13.58 -14.27 -19.00
C ALA A 242 -14.96 -14.89 -18.73
N LYS A 243 -15.01 -16.09 -18.13
CA LYS A 243 -16.25 -16.77 -17.77
C LYS A 243 -16.86 -16.31 -16.46
N GLU A 244 -16.04 -16.01 -15.45
CA GLU A 244 -16.50 -15.79 -14.08
C GLU A 244 -16.53 -14.33 -13.65
N CYS A 245 -15.74 -13.44 -14.29
CA CYS A 245 -15.61 -12.03 -13.93
C CYS A 245 -16.25 -11.09 -14.99
N VAL A 246 -17.49 -11.36 -15.36
CA VAL A 246 -18.18 -10.59 -16.42
C VAL A 246 -18.48 -9.14 -16.01
N ASP A 247 -18.64 -8.88 -14.72
CA ASP A 247 -19.02 -7.57 -14.18
C ASP A 247 -17.84 -6.66 -13.81
N ILE A 248 -16.58 -7.12 -13.94
CA ILE A 248 -15.42 -6.21 -13.80
C ILE A 248 -15.39 -5.25 -15.00
N ASP A 249 -14.83 -4.05 -14.79
CA ASP A 249 -14.67 -3.07 -15.88
C ASP A 249 -13.30 -3.19 -16.55
N ILE A 250 -12.26 -3.54 -15.79
CA ILE A 250 -10.87 -3.50 -16.19
C ILE A 250 -10.15 -4.77 -15.74
N LEU A 251 -9.33 -5.35 -16.62
CA LEU A 251 -8.32 -6.32 -16.20
C LEU A 251 -7.03 -5.60 -15.82
N GLY A 252 -6.68 -5.62 -14.55
CA GLY A 252 -5.37 -5.24 -14.07
C GLY A 252 -4.42 -6.45 -14.07
N VAL A 253 -3.18 -6.22 -14.48
CA VAL A 253 -2.13 -7.25 -14.49
C VAL A 253 -0.84 -6.75 -13.87
N ASN A 254 -0.18 -7.59 -13.08
CA ASN A 254 1.23 -7.43 -12.75
C ASN A 254 2.00 -8.28 -13.75
N SER A 255 2.83 -7.65 -14.58
CA SER A 255 3.52 -8.33 -15.68
C SER A 255 5.00 -7.96 -15.75
N TYR A 256 5.86 -8.94 -15.50
CA TYR A 256 7.31 -8.82 -15.50
C TYR A 256 7.93 -9.66 -16.61
N ARG A 257 7.64 -9.29 -17.88
CA ARG A 257 8.12 -10.01 -19.06
C ARG A 257 9.39 -9.42 -19.66
N GLY A 258 9.93 -8.36 -19.10
CA GLY A 258 11.13 -7.67 -19.56
C GLY A 258 10.83 -6.51 -20.49
N ALA A 259 11.63 -6.35 -21.56
CA ALA A 259 11.53 -5.21 -22.47
C ALA A 259 10.25 -5.18 -23.31
N SER A 260 9.49 -6.27 -23.39
CA SER A 260 8.25 -6.38 -24.14
C SER A 260 7.21 -7.19 -23.38
N PHE A 261 5.95 -6.80 -23.47
CA PHE A 261 4.80 -7.55 -22.96
C PHE A 261 4.34 -8.66 -23.92
N THR A 262 4.98 -8.79 -25.06
CA THR A 262 4.76 -9.84 -26.05
C THR A 262 3.30 -9.93 -26.52
N ASP A 263 2.63 -11.04 -26.27
CA ASP A 263 1.24 -11.32 -26.74
C ASP A 263 0.15 -10.85 -25.75
N LEU A 264 0.51 -10.18 -24.66
CA LEU A 264 -0.44 -9.85 -23.59
C LEU A 264 -1.62 -8.97 -24.06
N PHE A 265 -1.33 -7.91 -24.82
CA PHE A 265 -2.39 -7.03 -25.37
C PHE A 265 -3.37 -7.82 -26.24
N LYS A 266 -2.82 -8.68 -27.12
CA LYS A 266 -3.60 -9.56 -28.01
C LYS A 266 -4.47 -10.53 -27.21
N SER A 267 -3.86 -11.25 -26.28
CA SER A 267 -4.54 -12.25 -25.44
C SER A 267 -5.73 -11.63 -24.69
N VAL A 268 -5.53 -10.46 -24.08
CA VAL A 268 -6.60 -9.78 -23.34
C VAL A 268 -7.72 -9.32 -24.29
N LYS A 269 -7.37 -8.76 -25.46
CA LYS A 269 -8.37 -8.32 -26.45
C LYS A 269 -9.20 -9.46 -27.00
N GLU A 270 -8.55 -10.59 -27.35
CA GLU A 270 -9.22 -11.72 -27.99
C GLU A 270 -10.03 -12.60 -27.01
N VAL A 271 -9.55 -12.78 -25.78
CA VAL A 271 -10.16 -13.71 -24.80
C VAL A 271 -11.15 -12.99 -23.89
N LEU A 272 -10.79 -11.83 -23.37
CA LEU A 272 -11.58 -11.13 -22.35
C LEU A 272 -12.38 -9.94 -22.94
N ASN A 273 -11.80 -9.26 -23.93
CA ASN A 273 -12.33 -8.04 -24.54
C ASN A 273 -12.73 -6.96 -23.50
N LYS A 274 -11.81 -6.67 -22.57
CA LYS A 274 -11.90 -5.63 -21.54
C LYS A 274 -10.66 -4.73 -21.63
N PRO A 275 -10.74 -3.49 -21.14
CA PRO A 275 -9.57 -2.65 -20.97
C PRO A 275 -8.49 -3.34 -20.13
N LEU A 276 -7.24 -3.17 -20.57
CA LEU A 276 -6.03 -3.65 -19.88
C LEU A 276 -5.37 -2.50 -19.13
N LEU A 277 -5.09 -2.73 -17.86
CA LEU A 277 -4.31 -1.85 -16.99
C LEU A 277 -3.09 -2.60 -16.44
N PHE A 278 -1.90 -2.12 -16.70
CA PHE A 278 -0.71 -2.66 -16.04
C PHE A 278 -0.66 -2.16 -14.60
N THR A 279 -1.08 -2.98 -13.64
CA THR A 279 -1.06 -2.62 -12.22
C THR A 279 0.33 -2.67 -11.63
N GLU A 280 1.22 -3.48 -12.22
CA GLU A 280 2.65 -3.48 -11.99
C GLU A 280 3.40 -3.89 -13.25
N PHE A 281 4.48 -3.20 -13.53
CA PHE A 281 5.58 -3.64 -14.38
C PHE A 281 6.83 -2.84 -14.00
N GLY A 282 7.99 -3.42 -14.20
CA GLY A 282 9.20 -2.75 -13.77
C GLY A 282 10.46 -3.46 -14.20
N ALA A 283 11.58 -2.87 -13.83
CA ALA A 283 12.90 -3.44 -13.98
C ALA A 283 13.79 -2.94 -12.86
N ASP A 284 14.73 -3.76 -12.45
CA ASP A 284 15.69 -3.36 -11.43
C ASP A 284 16.84 -2.52 -11.99
N ALA A 285 17.41 -1.70 -11.13
CA ALA A 285 18.60 -0.89 -11.45
C ALA A 285 19.91 -1.62 -11.10
N PHE A 286 19.88 -2.92 -10.89
CA PHE A 286 21.02 -3.71 -10.45
C PHE A 286 21.28 -4.87 -11.40
N ASN A 287 22.55 -5.13 -11.69
CA ASN A 287 22.98 -6.30 -12.41
C ASN A 287 23.66 -7.27 -11.45
N ALA A 288 22.97 -8.35 -11.08
CA ALA A 288 23.46 -9.34 -10.14
C ALA A 288 24.66 -10.15 -10.70
N VAL A 289 24.79 -10.27 -12.01
CA VAL A 289 25.92 -10.96 -12.67
C VAL A 289 27.22 -10.18 -12.47
N THR A 290 27.16 -8.85 -12.58
CA THR A 290 28.32 -7.96 -12.40
C THR A 290 28.42 -7.36 -11.01
N SER A 291 27.43 -7.64 -10.13
CA SER A 291 27.31 -7.07 -8.78
C SER A 291 27.40 -5.54 -8.78
N SER A 292 26.73 -4.87 -9.72
CA SER A 292 26.80 -3.43 -9.88
C SER A 292 25.48 -2.81 -10.32
N GLU A 293 25.24 -1.57 -9.87
CA GLU A 293 24.09 -0.79 -10.29
C GLU A 293 24.16 -0.46 -11.79
N ASN A 294 23.09 -0.74 -12.53
CA ASN A 294 22.93 -0.49 -13.96
C ASN A 294 21.65 0.33 -14.24
N GLN A 295 21.69 1.62 -13.95
CA GLN A 295 20.57 2.54 -14.17
C GLN A 295 20.16 2.67 -15.66
N LYS A 296 21.10 2.42 -16.59
CA LYS A 296 20.82 2.49 -18.02
C LYS A 296 19.87 1.36 -18.44
N SER A 297 20.16 0.13 -18.02
CA SER A 297 19.31 -1.02 -18.31
C SER A 297 17.88 -0.83 -17.77
N GLN A 298 17.73 -0.43 -16.52
CA GLN A 298 16.41 -0.09 -15.94
C GLN A 298 15.64 0.91 -16.81
N ALA A 299 16.32 1.99 -17.23
CA ALA A 299 15.66 3.01 -18.05
C ALA A 299 15.29 2.50 -19.44
N GLU A 300 16.12 1.63 -20.06
CA GLU A 300 15.81 1.02 -21.37
C GLU A 300 14.60 0.09 -21.30
N TYR A 301 14.49 -0.76 -20.28
CA TYR A 301 13.30 -1.60 -20.06
C TYR A 301 12.03 -0.77 -19.97
N LEU A 302 12.02 0.21 -19.09
CA LEU A 302 10.85 1.05 -18.86
C LEU A 302 10.49 1.90 -20.08
N LEU A 303 11.47 2.30 -20.88
CA LEU A 303 11.23 3.02 -22.13
C LEU A 303 10.45 2.17 -23.12
N GLU A 304 10.87 0.92 -23.34
CA GLU A 304 10.19 0.02 -24.28
C GLU A 304 8.81 -0.40 -23.75
N ASN A 305 8.66 -0.66 -22.43
CA ASN A 305 7.38 -0.98 -21.83
C ASN A 305 6.36 0.16 -22.03
N TRP A 306 6.71 1.39 -21.72
CA TRP A 306 5.82 2.53 -21.91
C TRP A 306 5.50 2.81 -23.37
N LYS A 307 6.46 2.57 -24.27
CA LYS A 307 6.22 2.67 -25.72
C LYS A 307 5.15 1.69 -26.18
N GLU A 308 5.20 0.43 -25.72
CA GLU A 308 4.17 -0.57 -26.02
C GLU A 308 2.81 -0.18 -25.41
N ILE A 309 2.79 0.29 -24.15
CA ILE A 309 1.56 0.76 -23.50
C ILE A 309 0.89 1.86 -24.33
N TYR A 310 1.63 2.90 -24.70
CA TYR A 310 1.04 3.98 -25.51
C TYR A 310 0.67 3.55 -26.92
N ALA A 311 1.44 2.64 -27.55
CA ALA A 311 1.11 2.14 -28.89
C ALA A 311 -0.19 1.33 -28.93
N ASN A 312 -0.62 0.78 -27.78
CA ASN A 312 -1.86 0.02 -27.65
C ASN A 312 -2.99 0.80 -26.97
N ALA A 313 -2.82 2.11 -26.74
CA ALA A 313 -3.89 2.99 -26.27
C ALA A 313 -4.92 3.24 -27.39
N ALA A 314 -6.14 3.62 -27.01
CA ALA A 314 -7.22 3.90 -27.96
C ALA A 314 -6.79 4.94 -29.01
N GLY A 315 -7.04 4.64 -30.30
CA GLY A 315 -6.69 5.48 -31.46
C GLY A 315 -5.24 5.45 -31.89
N MET A 316 -4.40 4.59 -31.28
CA MET A 316 -2.97 4.50 -31.62
C MET A 316 -2.60 3.38 -32.60
N GLY A 317 -3.59 2.57 -33.04
CA GLY A 317 -3.45 1.58 -34.11
C GLY A 317 -2.84 0.23 -33.69
N GLY A 318 -2.60 0.00 -32.39
CA GLY A 318 -2.23 -1.31 -31.84
C GLY A 318 -3.48 -2.16 -31.55
N TYR A 319 -3.52 -2.83 -30.40
CA TYR A 319 -4.72 -3.55 -29.93
C TYR A 319 -5.78 -2.62 -29.32
N GLU A 320 -5.45 -1.37 -29.08
CA GLU A 320 -6.34 -0.29 -28.64
C GLU A 320 -7.16 -0.64 -27.39
N ASN A 321 -6.54 -1.38 -26.48
CA ASN A 321 -7.19 -1.90 -25.28
C ASN A 321 -6.50 -1.51 -23.98
N THR A 322 -5.40 -0.73 -23.99
CA THR A 322 -4.77 -0.31 -22.74
C THR A 322 -5.21 1.08 -22.31
N ILE A 323 -5.42 1.24 -21.01
CA ILE A 323 -5.73 2.51 -20.36
C ILE A 323 -4.56 3.08 -19.55
N GLY A 324 -3.36 2.49 -19.69
CA GLY A 324 -2.13 2.93 -19.03
C GLY A 324 -1.52 1.88 -18.12
N GLY A 325 -0.71 2.34 -17.16
CA GLY A 325 -0.03 1.42 -16.24
C GLY A 325 0.66 2.12 -15.08
N PHE A 326 1.15 1.30 -14.14
CA PHE A 326 1.88 1.72 -12.95
C PHE A 326 3.29 1.13 -12.97
N THR A 327 4.28 2.00 -13.09
CA THR A 327 5.69 1.59 -12.95
C THR A 327 5.95 1.11 -11.51
N PHE A 328 6.47 -0.08 -11.36
CA PHE A 328 6.94 -0.62 -10.09
C PHE A 328 8.47 -0.47 -10.01
N GLN A 329 9.00 0.37 -9.09
CA GLN A 329 8.31 1.23 -8.14
C GLN A 329 9.03 2.59 -8.00
N PHE A 330 8.47 3.51 -7.21
CA PHE A 330 9.02 4.86 -7.08
C PHE A 330 10.38 4.89 -6.38
N SER A 331 10.51 4.18 -5.26
CA SER A 331 11.76 4.13 -4.50
C SER A 331 12.14 2.71 -4.10
N ASP A 332 13.43 2.46 -3.85
CA ASP A 332 13.96 1.13 -3.56
C ASP A 332 13.25 0.41 -2.42
N GLY A 333 13.01 -0.88 -2.61
CA GLY A 333 12.34 -1.76 -1.67
C GLY A 333 13.28 -2.44 -0.67
N TRP A 334 14.09 -1.68 0.10
CA TRP A 334 15.05 -2.25 1.06
C TRP A 334 14.46 -3.25 2.03
N TRP A 335 13.15 -3.17 2.31
CA TRP A 335 12.43 -4.09 3.18
C TRP A 335 12.25 -5.49 2.57
N LYS A 336 12.50 -5.63 1.29
CA LYS A 336 12.40 -6.91 0.55
C LYS A 336 13.64 -7.80 0.73
N TYR A 337 14.74 -7.26 1.25
CA TYR A 337 15.93 -8.05 1.54
C TYR A 337 15.61 -9.20 2.51
N ASP A 338 16.06 -10.41 2.15
CA ASP A 338 15.81 -11.62 2.95
C ASP A 338 14.32 -11.72 3.32
N PHE A 339 13.46 -11.58 2.32
CA PHE A 339 12.00 -11.44 2.44
C PHE A 339 11.38 -12.46 3.39
N ASP A 340 11.81 -13.73 3.31
CA ASP A 340 11.29 -14.81 4.15
C ASP A 340 11.67 -14.66 5.63
N HIS A 341 12.80 -14.04 5.92
CA HIS A 341 13.33 -13.92 7.27
C HIS A 341 13.30 -12.51 7.83
N ARG A 342 13.15 -11.47 6.99
CA ARG A 342 13.08 -10.03 7.34
C ARG A 342 14.18 -9.57 8.31
N LYS A 343 15.39 -10.13 8.17
CA LYS A 343 16.46 -9.94 9.15
C LYS A 343 17.30 -8.70 8.89
N ASN A 344 17.36 -8.23 7.65
CA ASN A 344 18.36 -7.23 7.24
C ASN A 344 17.79 -6.08 6.41
N VAL A 345 16.59 -5.57 6.75
CA VAL A 345 15.91 -4.45 6.07
C VAL A 345 16.70 -3.14 6.02
N SER A 346 17.87 -3.07 6.64
CA SER A 346 18.83 -1.96 6.56
C SER A 346 20.01 -2.24 5.64
N LYS A 347 20.04 -3.39 4.98
CA LYS A 347 21.08 -3.80 4.04
C LYS A 347 20.48 -3.84 2.63
N HIS A 348 21.17 -3.25 1.67
CA HIS A 348 20.79 -3.35 0.28
C HIS A 348 21.40 -4.62 -0.32
N ASP A 349 20.59 -5.44 -0.94
CA ASP A 349 21.01 -6.72 -1.52
C ASP A 349 21.93 -6.50 -2.73
N THR A 350 22.82 -7.46 -2.96
CA THR A 350 23.77 -7.46 -4.08
C THR A 350 23.78 -8.78 -4.85
N ILE A 351 22.71 -9.57 -4.70
CA ILE A 351 22.49 -10.83 -5.40
C ILE A 351 21.13 -10.81 -6.09
N ALA A 352 20.88 -11.76 -6.99
CA ALA A 352 19.54 -11.95 -7.53
C ALA A 352 18.61 -12.52 -6.46
N THR A 353 17.38 -11.99 -6.39
CA THR A 353 16.35 -12.45 -5.45
C THR A 353 15.32 -13.37 -6.11
N TRP A 354 15.18 -13.32 -7.42
CA TRP A 354 14.32 -14.23 -8.17
C TRP A 354 15.13 -15.42 -8.68
N VAL A 355 14.78 -16.61 -8.19
CA VAL A 355 15.58 -17.84 -8.39
C VAL A 355 15.49 -18.39 -9.82
N ASN A 356 14.33 -18.25 -10.47
CA ASN A 356 14.03 -18.88 -11.74
C ASN A 356 14.24 -18.00 -12.98
N GLY A 357 15.15 -17.09 -12.88
CA GLY A 357 15.53 -16.27 -14.01
C GLY A 357 14.99 -14.87 -13.91
N GLY A 358 15.13 -14.08 -14.78
CA GLY A 358 14.66 -12.74 -14.90
C GLY A 358 13.49 -12.69 -15.85
N TYR A 359 13.55 -11.71 -16.68
CA TYR A 359 12.53 -11.41 -17.66
C TYR A 359 12.63 -12.34 -18.87
N SER A 360 11.51 -12.68 -19.46
CA SER A 360 11.47 -13.46 -20.71
C SER A 360 12.09 -12.71 -21.90
N GLN A 361 12.14 -11.38 -21.84
CA GLN A 361 12.74 -10.47 -22.81
C GLN A 361 13.82 -9.62 -22.11
N ASP A 362 14.87 -10.26 -21.61
CA ASP A 362 15.91 -9.60 -20.84
C ASP A 362 16.89 -8.82 -21.74
N LEU A 363 17.25 -7.60 -21.34
CA LEU A 363 18.31 -6.79 -21.97
C LEU A 363 19.69 -7.06 -21.35
N SER A 364 19.74 -7.75 -20.21
CA SER A 364 20.96 -8.13 -19.51
C SER A 364 21.25 -9.61 -19.71
N GLU A 365 22.50 -9.96 -19.93
CA GLU A 365 22.92 -11.37 -20.02
C GLU A 365 22.89 -12.04 -18.64
N GLY A 366 22.51 -13.29 -18.62
CA GLY A 366 22.57 -14.14 -17.44
C GLY A 366 21.20 -14.46 -16.84
N LYS A 367 21.10 -15.68 -16.30
CA LYS A 367 19.94 -16.13 -15.55
C LYS A 367 19.99 -15.56 -14.13
N ASN A 368 18.83 -15.40 -13.52
CA ASN A 368 18.72 -14.95 -12.14
C ASN A 368 19.36 -13.58 -11.90
N ASN A 369 19.08 -12.63 -12.79
CA ASN A 369 19.65 -11.29 -12.72
C ASN A 369 18.70 -10.25 -12.14
N MET A 370 17.50 -10.63 -11.72
CA MET A 370 16.53 -9.69 -11.16
C MET A 370 16.69 -9.57 -9.64
N ASN A 371 16.72 -8.31 -9.16
CA ASN A 371 16.75 -8.00 -7.75
C ASN A 371 15.64 -7.00 -7.39
N GLU A 372 14.63 -7.47 -6.68
CA GLU A 372 13.41 -6.70 -6.40
C GLU A 372 13.63 -5.48 -5.50
N GLU A 373 14.68 -5.47 -4.67
CA GLU A 373 15.01 -4.28 -3.87
C GLU A 373 15.38 -3.07 -4.72
N TRP A 374 15.93 -3.29 -5.92
CA TRP A 374 16.44 -2.28 -6.82
C TRP A 374 15.44 -1.80 -7.88
N PHE A 375 14.19 -2.13 -7.74
CA PHE A 375 13.14 -1.67 -8.66
C PHE A 375 12.84 -0.17 -8.56
N GLY A 376 13.29 0.49 -7.51
CA GLY A 376 13.10 1.93 -7.35
C GLY A 376 13.68 2.74 -8.51
N ILE A 377 12.88 3.63 -9.10
CA ILE A 377 13.41 4.64 -10.03
C ILE A 377 14.12 5.77 -9.29
N CYS A 378 14.05 5.76 -7.97
CA CYS A 378 14.81 6.61 -7.06
C CYS A 378 15.51 5.73 -6.00
N ALA A 379 16.80 5.98 -5.76
CA ALA A 379 17.49 5.43 -4.60
C ALA A 379 17.09 6.19 -3.34
N LYS A 380 17.01 5.48 -2.21
CA LYS A 380 16.74 6.08 -0.89
C LYS A 380 18.01 6.55 -0.22
N GLY A 381 17.97 7.73 0.33
CA GLY A 381 19.01 8.26 1.23
C GLY A 381 18.79 7.81 2.68
N PRO A 382 19.72 8.19 3.58
CA PRO A 382 19.58 7.91 5.00
C PRO A 382 18.29 8.47 5.58
N THR A 383 17.67 7.71 6.47
CA THR A 383 16.47 8.11 7.21
C THR A 383 16.83 9.08 8.34
N ASP A 384 16.08 10.16 8.49
CA ASP A 384 16.22 11.13 9.57
C ASP A 384 15.51 10.68 10.87
N ASP A 385 15.55 11.52 11.89
CA ASP A 385 14.93 11.28 13.19
C ASP A 385 13.38 11.29 13.17
N LYS A 386 12.78 11.80 12.10
CA LYS A 386 11.33 11.81 11.87
C LYS A 386 10.85 10.59 11.06
N GLY A 387 11.77 9.76 10.58
CA GLY A 387 11.47 8.64 9.68
C GLY A 387 11.34 9.06 8.22
N LEU A 388 11.77 10.28 7.86
CA LEU A 388 11.79 10.77 6.50
C LEU A 388 13.19 10.57 5.88
N TYR A 389 13.24 10.51 4.55
CA TYR A 389 14.48 10.34 3.79
C TYR A 389 14.43 11.13 2.49
N ASN A 390 15.60 11.50 1.98
CA ASN A 390 15.71 12.10 0.67
C ASN A 390 15.77 11.03 -0.42
N LEU A 391 15.21 11.33 -1.58
CA LEU A 391 15.29 10.51 -2.76
C LEU A 391 16.36 11.01 -3.72
N TYR A 392 17.02 10.07 -4.38
CA TYR A 392 18.05 10.30 -5.38
C TYR A 392 17.60 9.70 -6.72
N PRO A 393 16.94 10.50 -7.59
CA PRO A 393 16.41 10.02 -8.86
C PRO A 393 17.48 9.37 -9.74
N ARG A 394 17.17 8.19 -10.26
CA ARG A 394 17.98 7.43 -11.21
C ARG A 394 17.71 7.87 -12.66
N ALA A 395 18.41 7.25 -13.60
CA ALA A 395 18.20 7.46 -15.04
C ALA A 395 16.75 7.26 -15.46
N ALA A 396 16.09 6.23 -14.91
CA ALA A 396 14.69 5.91 -15.18
C ALA A 396 13.75 7.07 -14.83
N TYR A 397 13.95 7.77 -13.72
CA TYR A 397 13.18 8.96 -13.37
C TYR A 397 13.24 10.04 -14.47
N TYR A 398 14.43 10.38 -14.93
CA TYR A 398 14.63 11.42 -15.94
C TYR A 398 14.17 11.00 -17.33
N MET A 399 14.21 9.71 -17.61
CA MET A 399 13.68 9.15 -18.85
C MET A 399 12.14 9.17 -18.82
N LEU A 400 11.52 8.66 -17.75
CA LEU A 400 10.05 8.65 -17.59
C LEU A 400 9.47 10.07 -17.56
N LYS A 401 10.18 11.04 -16.99
CA LYS A 401 9.79 12.45 -17.08
C LYS A 401 9.65 12.94 -18.53
N GLN A 402 10.42 12.40 -19.48
CA GLN A 402 10.26 12.71 -20.90
C GLN A 402 9.10 11.89 -21.49
N VAL A 403 9.04 10.58 -21.18
CA VAL A 403 7.97 9.68 -21.66
C VAL A 403 6.58 10.22 -21.35
N HIS A 404 6.33 10.61 -20.11
CA HIS A 404 5.00 11.05 -19.67
C HIS A 404 4.60 12.48 -20.10
N GLN A 405 5.40 13.15 -20.92
CA GLN A 405 4.98 14.36 -21.62
C GLN A 405 4.21 14.04 -22.91
N PHE A 406 4.29 12.81 -23.40
CA PHE A 406 3.50 12.36 -24.51
C PHE A 406 2.06 12.05 -24.05
N ASN A 407 1.08 12.58 -24.77
CA ASN A 407 -0.32 12.25 -24.54
C ASN A 407 -0.90 11.64 -25.83
N PRO A 408 -1.25 10.34 -25.82
CA PRO A 408 -1.79 9.65 -27.00
C PRO A 408 -3.15 10.20 -27.46
N PHE A 409 -3.85 10.94 -26.59
CA PHE A 409 -5.18 11.48 -26.86
C PHE A 409 -5.18 12.92 -27.36
N ASN A 410 -4.01 13.53 -27.59
CA ASN A 410 -3.95 14.85 -28.20
C ASN A 410 -4.48 14.82 -29.66
N ASN A 411 -5.20 15.86 -30.05
CA ASN A 411 -5.77 15.93 -31.39
C ASN A 411 -4.72 15.77 -32.51
N GLY A 412 -4.95 14.81 -33.42
CA GLY A 412 -4.09 14.56 -34.57
C GLY A 412 -2.80 13.81 -34.29
N VAL A 413 -2.61 13.31 -33.07
CA VAL A 413 -1.49 12.41 -32.75
C VAL A 413 -1.72 11.04 -33.40
N SER A 414 -0.65 10.48 -33.94
CA SER A 414 -0.64 9.18 -34.64
C SER A 414 0.44 8.25 -34.09
N SER A 415 0.38 6.98 -34.48
CA SER A 415 1.44 6.02 -34.14
C SER A 415 2.82 6.41 -34.70
N SER A 416 2.88 7.14 -35.83
CA SER A 416 4.14 7.67 -36.35
C SER A 416 4.71 8.78 -35.47
N ASP A 417 3.86 9.63 -34.88
CA ASP A 417 4.30 10.65 -33.92
C ASP A 417 4.82 10.03 -32.63
N LEU A 418 4.19 8.95 -32.16
CA LEU A 418 4.67 8.15 -31.05
C LEU A 418 6.07 7.61 -31.32
N GLN A 419 6.28 6.93 -32.47
CA GLN A 419 7.57 6.36 -32.81
C GLN A 419 8.67 7.43 -32.86
N LYS A 420 8.39 8.56 -33.48
CA LYS A 420 9.32 9.68 -33.55
C LYS A 420 9.61 10.25 -32.17
N TYR A 421 8.58 10.46 -31.35
CA TYR A 421 8.73 11.01 -30.00
C TYR A 421 9.64 10.14 -29.14
N PHE A 422 9.42 8.81 -29.14
CA PHE A 422 10.24 7.88 -28.36
C PHE A 422 11.66 7.76 -28.89
N TYR A 423 11.86 7.90 -30.20
CA TYR A 423 13.21 7.95 -30.79
C TYR A 423 14.02 9.19 -30.33
N ASP A 424 13.34 10.32 -30.12
CA ASP A 424 13.95 11.58 -29.72
C ASP A 424 14.21 11.69 -28.20
N ILE A 425 13.80 10.69 -27.38
CA ILE A 425 14.07 10.68 -25.94
C ILE A 425 15.56 10.61 -25.65
N ASP A 426 16.08 11.59 -24.90
CA ASP A 426 17.50 11.71 -24.55
C ASP A 426 17.88 10.83 -23.36
N LEU A 427 18.03 9.53 -23.62
CA LEU A 427 18.47 8.56 -22.61
C LEU A 427 19.87 8.86 -22.07
N LYS A 428 20.79 9.38 -22.92
CA LYS A 428 22.16 9.71 -22.49
C LYS A 428 22.16 10.79 -21.41
N LYS A 429 21.34 11.81 -21.59
CA LYS A 429 21.16 12.89 -20.62
C LYS A 429 20.49 12.38 -19.32
N ALA A 430 19.53 11.48 -19.43
CA ALA A 430 18.90 10.83 -18.29
C ALA A 430 19.92 10.03 -17.46
N VAL A 431 20.75 9.21 -18.11
CA VAL A 431 21.82 8.43 -17.47
C VAL A 431 22.88 9.34 -16.82
N ALA A 432 23.27 10.43 -17.48
CA ALA A 432 24.22 11.39 -16.90
C ALA A 432 23.71 12.03 -15.61
N LYS A 433 22.41 12.41 -15.58
CA LYS A 433 21.76 12.96 -14.37
C LYS A 433 21.66 11.92 -13.25
N GLY A 434 21.24 10.69 -13.55
CA GLY A 434 21.16 9.61 -12.57
C GLY A 434 22.53 9.29 -11.97
N ASN A 435 23.57 9.21 -12.78
CA ASN A 435 24.94 8.99 -12.31
C ASN A 435 25.45 10.15 -11.43
N GLN A 436 25.03 11.38 -11.68
CA GLN A 436 25.38 12.50 -10.80
C GLN A 436 24.72 12.34 -9.42
N ASN A 437 23.45 11.95 -9.37
CA ASN A 437 22.74 11.69 -8.11
C ASN A 437 23.35 10.51 -7.34
N LYS A 438 23.73 9.44 -8.03
CA LYS A 438 24.47 8.33 -7.42
C LYS A 438 25.75 8.82 -6.72
N LYS A 439 26.58 9.62 -7.40
CA LYS A 439 27.78 10.21 -6.80
C LYS A 439 27.48 11.09 -5.59
N ASN A 440 26.38 11.87 -5.64
CA ASN A 440 25.96 12.69 -4.53
C ASN A 440 25.58 11.83 -3.31
N LEU A 441 24.85 10.73 -3.51
CA LEU A 441 24.48 9.78 -2.46
C LEU A 441 25.71 9.06 -1.89
N GLU A 442 26.60 8.56 -2.74
CA GLU A 442 27.86 7.92 -2.32
C GLU A 442 28.74 8.87 -1.50
N THR A 443 28.82 10.14 -1.90
CA THR A 443 29.57 11.17 -1.18
C THR A 443 28.95 11.45 0.19
N LEU A 444 27.62 11.55 0.23
CA LEU A 444 26.88 11.71 1.48
C LEU A 444 27.15 10.53 2.45
N ASN A 445 27.07 9.31 1.94
CA ASN A 445 27.27 8.10 2.72
C ASN A 445 28.72 8.01 3.26
N LYS A 446 29.73 8.32 2.44
CA LYS A 446 31.14 8.35 2.88
C LYS A 446 31.42 9.36 3.98
N ASN A 447 30.82 10.56 3.89
CA ASN A 447 31.00 11.62 4.90
C ASN A 447 30.24 11.34 6.18
N LYS A 448 29.26 10.44 6.16
CA LYS A 448 28.42 10.08 7.31
C LYS A 448 28.89 8.81 8.04
N ASP A 449 29.83 8.04 7.48
CA ASP A 449 30.24 6.74 8.06
C ASP A 449 30.70 6.86 9.53
N SER A 450 31.31 7.98 9.94
CA SER A 450 31.66 8.21 11.35
C SER A 450 30.50 8.70 12.23
N VAL A 451 29.55 9.43 11.65
CA VAL A 451 28.39 10.01 12.37
C VAL A 451 27.19 9.07 12.31
N ILE A 452 26.98 8.42 11.18
CA ILE A 452 25.87 7.48 10.97
C ILE A 452 26.12 6.18 11.76
N THR A 453 27.33 5.64 11.83
CA THR A 453 27.60 4.45 12.65
C THR A 453 27.23 4.69 14.12
N ALA A 454 27.40 5.91 14.62
CA ALA A 454 26.96 6.29 15.96
C ALA A 454 25.45 6.56 16.04
N LEU A 455 24.84 7.16 15.00
CA LEU A 455 23.40 7.41 14.91
C LEU A 455 22.64 6.11 14.60
N TRP A 456 23.16 5.23 13.74
CA TRP A 456 22.56 3.93 13.44
C TRP A 456 22.55 2.99 14.63
N LYS A 457 23.59 2.97 15.46
CA LYS A 457 23.54 2.26 16.75
C LYS A 457 22.47 2.80 17.69
N LYS A 458 22.11 4.09 17.58
CA LYS A 458 21.01 4.71 18.34
C LYS A 458 19.63 4.57 17.67
N ALA A 459 19.58 4.45 16.34
CA ALA A 459 18.34 4.43 15.54
C ALA A 459 17.78 3.03 15.26
N THR A 460 18.52 1.96 15.57
CA THR A 460 18.20 0.59 15.14
C THR A 460 17.16 -0.14 15.98
N THR A 461 16.70 0.44 17.08
CA THR A 461 15.58 -0.15 17.83
C THR A 461 14.31 0.62 17.46
N PRO A 462 13.38 0.05 16.68
CA PRO A 462 12.11 0.71 16.38
C PRO A 462 11.37 0.99 17.68
N MET A 463 10.64 2.10 17.75
CA MET A 463 9.68 2.30 18.84
C MET A 463 8.60 1.24 18.74
N LEU A 464 8.08 0.78 19.87
CA LEU A 464 7.03 -0.21 19.92
C LEU A 464 5.80 0.30 19.13
N ASN A 465 5.42 -0.44 18.12
CA ASN A 465 4.21 -0.22 17.35
C ASN A 465 3.56 -1.57 17.09
N ILE A 466 2.49 -1.86 17.81
CA ILE A 466 1.68 -3.05 17.65
C ILE A 466 0.32 -2.58 17.15
N ALA A 467 0.02 -2.89 15.89
CA ALA A 467 -1.31 -2.75 15.32
C ALA A 467 -1.71 -4.11 14.75
N PHE A 468 -2.83 -4.65 15.23
CA PHE A 468 -3.25 -6.01 14.89
C PHE A 468 -3.73 -6.14 13.44
N ASP A 469 -4.08 -5.03 12.78
CA ASP A 469 -4.53 -4.99 11.39
C ASP A 469 -3.44 -5.38 10.39
N TYR A 470 -2.16 -5.16 10.73
CA TYR A 470 -1.06 -5.26 9.77
C TYR A 470 -0.25 -6.55 9.84
N ASN A 471 -0.27 -7.28 10.93
CA ASN A 471 0.34 -8.61 10.98
C ASN A 471 -0.08 -9.47 12.19
N PRO A 472 -1.22 -10.14 12.13
CA PRO A 472 -1.68 -11.01 13.20
C PRO A 472 -0.78 -12.25 13.43
N ILE A 473 0.02 -12.65 12.43
CA ILE A 473 0.86 -13.87 12.53
C ILE A 473 2.04 -13.68 13.49
N ILE A 474 2.57 -12.45 13.60
CA ILE A 474 3.78 -12.16 14.39
C ILE A 474 3.43 -11.80 15.85
N LEU A 475 2.20 -11.38 16.10
CA LEU A 475 1.75 -10.88 17.41
C LEU A 475 1.08 -11.99 18.23
N LYS A 476 1.84 -13.00 18.56
CA LYS A 476 1.34 -14.07 19.43
C LYS A 476 1.60 -13.71 20.89
N PHE A 477 0.58 -13.13 21.54
CA PHE A 477 0.58 -13.02 22.98
C PHE A 477 0.49 -14.40 23.62
N ASN A 478 1.30 -14.63 24.64
CA ASN A 478 1.34 -15.87 25.38
C ASN A 478 0.56 -15.69 26.69
N PRO A 479 -0.60 -16.35 26.84
CA PRO A 479 -1.40 -16.25 28.06
C PRO A 479 -0.81 -17.08 29.19
N PHE A 480 -1.06 -16.66 30.43
CA PHE A 480 -0.69 -17.38 31.64
C PHE A 480 -1.71 -17.22 32.77
N ASN A 481 -1.66 -18.09 33.75
CA ASN A 481 -2.50 -18.12 34.97
C ASN A 481 -4.03 -18.13 34.73
N GLY A 482 -4.49 -18.64 33.58
CA GLY A 482 -5.91 -18.75 33.27
C GLY A 482 -6.41 -17.76 32.22
N ALA A 483 -5.62 -16.75 31.84
CA ALA A 483 -5.95 -15.91 30.72
C ALA A 483 -5.94 -16.66 29.37
N ALA A 484 -6.60 -16.10 28.38
CA ALA A 484 -6.49 -16.55 26.99
C ALA A 484 -6.25 -15.35 26.06
N PHE A 485 -5.76 -15.64 24.85
CA PHE A 485 -5.56 -14.66 23.80
C PHE A 485 -6.04 -15.23 22.46
N LYS A 486 -6.75 -14.43 21.69
CA LYS A 486 -7.12 -14.73 20.30
C LYS A 486 -7.15 -13.44 19.48
N LEU A 487 -7.14 -13.59 18.15
CA LEU A 487 -7.42 -12.51 17.23
C LEU A 487 -8.89 -12.52 16.83
N SER A 488 -9.46 -11.36 16.57
CA SER A 488 -10.85 -11.20 16.15
C SER A 488 -10.97 -10.04 15.17
N ASN A 489 -11.73 -10.23 14.12
CA ASN A 489 -12.12 -9.16 13.20
C ASN A 489 -13.44 -8.48 13.62
N LYS A 490 -13.93 -8.77 14.81
CA LYS A 490 -15.11 -8.12 15.41
C LYS A 490 -14.77 -7.63 16.79
N ALA A 491 -15.04 -6.36 17.03
CA ALA A 491 -15.01 -5.77 18.35
C ALA A 491 -16.31 -4.99 18.62
N PRO A 492 -16.73 -4.82 19.87
CA PRO A 492 -17.91 -4.03 20.20
C PRO A 492 -17.73 -2.55 19.84
N ASN A 493 -18.83 -1.87 19.46
CA ASN A 493 -18.90 -0.43 19.23
C ASN A 493 -17.84 0.12 18.26
N THR A 494 -17.71 -0.52 17.09
CA THR A 494 -16.76 -0.13 16.05
C THR A 494 -17.37 0.76 14.97
N GLU A 495 -18.53 1.40 15.22
CA GLU A 495 -19.25 2.24 14.25
C GLU A 495 -18.41 3.38 13.66
N ASN A 496 -17.31 3.76 14.34
CA ASN A 496 -16.36 4.79 13.90
C ASN A 496 -14.96 4.21 13.54
N LYS A 497 -14.79 2.89 13.50
CA LYS A 497 -13.54 2.22 13.11
C LYS A 497 -13.74 1.49 11.79
N THR A 498 -12.70 1.47 10.96
CA THR A 498 -12.75 0.80 9.66
C THR A 498 -13.07 -0.67 9.83
N SER A 499 -13.90 -1.21 8.98
CA SER A 499 -14.42 -2.60 9.07
C SER A 499 -13.39 -3.69 8.74
N THR A 500 -12.16 -3.30 8.42
CA THR A 500 -11.02 -4.19 8.11
C THR A 500 -10.15 -4.47 9.34
N SER A 501 -10.50 -3.90 10.50
CA SER A 501 -9.65 -3.96 11.69
C SER A 501 -9.63 -5.33 12.35
N THR A 502 -8.44 -5.87 12.56
CA THR A 502 -8.18 -7.04 13.41
C THR A 502 -7.83 -6.57 14.82
N PHE A 503 -8.41 -7.18 15.83
CA PHE A 503 -8.21 -6.84 17.23
C PHE A 503 -7.58 -8.01 18.00
N GLY A 504 -6.69 -7.70 18.94
CA GLY A 504 -6.31 -8.66 19.96
C GLY A 504 -7.42 -8.78 21.00
N VAL A 505 -7.77 -9.99 21.40
CA VAL A 505 -8.76 -10.24 22.46
C VAL A 505 -8.08 -10.99 23.59
N ILE A 506 -7.99 -10.32 24.75
CA ILE A 506 -7.59 -10.94 26.01
C ILE A 506 -8.85 -11.38 26.72
N THR A 507 -8.92 -12.66 27.08
CA THR A 507 -9.99 -13.21 27.89
C THR A 507 -9.44 -13.53 29.28
N ASN A 508 -10.00 -12.91 30.31
CA ASN A 508 -9.72 -13.23 31.71
C ASN A 508 -10.73 -14.25 32.24
N SER A 509 -10.24 -15.26 32.96
CA SER A 509 -11.09 -16.26 33.63
C SER A 509 -11.67 -15.75 34.98
N GLY A 510 -11.08 -14.74 35.56
CA GLY A 510 -11.35 -14.23 36.90
C GLY A 510 -10.35 -14.72 37.94
N SER A 511 -9.23 -15.27 37.51
CA SER A 511 -8.13 -15.67 38.40
C SER A 511 -7.23 -14.47 38.68
N LYS A 512 -6.67 -14.42 39.87
CA LYS A 512 -5.70 -13.35 40.22
C LYS A 512 -4.42 -13.50 39.43
N TRP A 513 -3.85 -12.38 39.01
CA TRP A 513 -2.57 -12.30 38.29
C TRP A 513 -2.54 -13.11 36.99
N GLU A 514 -3.69 -13.27 36.35
CA GLU A 514 -3.73 -13.75 34.99
C GLU A 514 -3.36 -12.66 34.02
N GLY A 515 -2.67 -13.01 32.95
CA GLY A 515 -2.17 -12.03 32.02
C GLY A 515 -1.68 -12.61 30.70
N ASN A 516 -1.15 -11.73 29.89
CA ASN A 516 -0.59 -12.08 28.60
C ASN A 516 0.77 -11.38 28.41
N TYR A 517 1.76 -12.07 27.83
CA TYR A 517 3.02 -11.44 27.48
C TYR A 517 3.35 -11.61 26.01
N LEU A 518 4.14 -10.67 25.49
CA LEU A 518 4.68 -10.68 24.15
C LEU A 518 6.20 -10.51 24.22
N ASP A 519 6.93 -11.52 23.73
CA ASP A 519 8.37 -11.40 23.53
C ASP A 519 8.62 -10.57 22.26
N LEU A 520 9.40 -9.51 22.42
CA LEU A 520 9.63 -8.52 21.39
C LEU A 520 10.90 -8.88 20.60
N LYS A 521 10.80 -8.88 19.28
CA LYS A 521 11.95 -9.03 18.38
C LYS A 521 12.96 -7.91 18.59
N TYR A 522 12.47 -6.69 18.81
CA TYR A 522 13.26 -5.50 19.11
C TYR A 522 12.88 -4.99 20.50
N PRO A 523 13.85 -4.73 21.38
CA PRO A 523 13.53 -4.26 22.74
C PRO A 523 12.92 -2.86 22.70
N ILE A 524 12.03 -2.59 23.65
CA ILE A 524 11.51 -1.24 23.92
C ILE A 524 12.63 -0.42 24.55
N ASN A 525 13.09 0.61 23.86
CA ASN A 525 14.09 1.53 24.36
C ASN A 525 13.41 2.78 24.96
N LEU A 526 13.36 2.87 26.28
CA LEU A 526 12.69 3.95 26.99
C LEU A 526 13.42 5.31 26.91
N LYS A 527 14.69 5.35 26.46
CA LYS A 527 15.39 6.62 26.14
C LYS A 527 14.79 7.31 24.91
N ARG A 528 14.22 6.52 24.00
CA ARG A 528 13.61 7.04 22.75
C ARG A 528 12.18 7.52 22.95
N GLY A 529 11.46 6.90 23.87
CA GLY A 529 10.10 7.24 24.23
C GLY A 529 9.70 6.47 25.46
N ASN A 530 9.41 7.19 26.54
CA ASN A 530 9.08 6.59 27.82
C ASN A 530 7.59 6.43 28.07
N THR A 531 6.77 6.67 27.07
CA THR A 531 5.31 6.55 27.15
C THR A 531 4.81 5.45 26.21
N ILE A 532 3.93 4.59 26.72
CA ILE A 532 3.20 3.60 25.93
C ILE A 532 1.72 3.97 26.01
N ASN A 533 1.08 4.08 24.84
CA ASN A 533 -0.35 4.27 24.70
C ASN A 533 -0.99 2.93 24.28
N LEU A 534 -2.07 2.55 24.94
CA LEU A 534 -2.81 1.32 24.72
C LEU A 534 -4.25 1.68 24.36
N SER A 535 -4.70 1.36 23.15
CA SER A 535 -6.09 1.44 22.76
C SER A 535 -6.82 0.16 23.17
N LEU A 536 -7.72 0.25 24.14
CA LEU A 536 -8.40 -0.89 24.73
C LEU A 536 -9.90 -0.63 24.86
N TYR A 537 -10.70 -1.67 24.60
CA TYR A 537 -12.14 -1.69 24.86
C TYR A 537 -12.47 -2.52 26.11
N SER A 538 -13.26 -1.94 26.99
CA SER A 538 -13.88 -2.63 28.11
C SER A 538 -15.27 -2.06 28.40
N ASN A 539 -16.18 -2.92 28.77
CA ASN A 539 -17.49 -2.52 29.35
C ASN A 539 -17.50 -2.60 30.88
N LYS A 540 -16.31 -2.76 31.47
CA LYS A 540 -16.12 -2.81 32.94
C LYS A 540 -15.03 -1.80 33.31
N SER A 541 -15.28 -1.07 34.40
CA SER A 541 -14.21 -0.26 35.02
C SER A 541 -13.17 -1.19 35.62
N VAL A 542 -11.92 -1.06 35.20
CA VAL A 542 -10.87 -2.04 35.55
C VAL A 542 -9.50 -1.40 35.54
N GLU A 543 -8.65 -1.87 36.45
CA GLU A 543 -7.22 -1.54 36.47
C GLU A 543 -6.46 -2.34 35.39
N ILE A 544 -5.57 -1.68 34.66
CA ILE A 544 -4.70 -2.35 33.70
C ILE A 544 -3.25 -2.02 33.99
N LEU A 545 -2.49 -3.06 34.34
CA LEU A 545 -1.06 -2.95 34.63
C LEU A 545 -0.28 -3.38 33.41
N LEU A 546 0.63 -2.51 32.95
CA LEU A 546 1.65 -2.85 31.97
C LEU A 546 2.99 -3.02 32.68
N LYS A 547 3.68 -4.11 32.34
CA LYS A 547 5.01 -4.42 32.85
C LYS A 547 5.96 -4.65 31.68
N LEU A 548 7.16 -4.08 31.77
CA LEU A 548 8.24 -4.30 30.83
C LEU A 548 9.33 -5.10 31.51
N GLU A 549 9.79 -6.17 30.87
CA GLU A 549 10.79 -7.09 31.41
C GLU A 549 11.98 -7.23 30.45
N ASP A 550 13.16 -7.36 31.02
CA ASP A 550 14.33 -7.85 30.32
C ASP A 550 14.60 -9.31 30.71
N THR A 551 14.47 -10.21 29.75
CA THR A 551 14.65 -11.65 29.97
C THR A 551 16.08 -12.11 29.70
N LYS A 552 17.00 -11.20 29.33
CA LYS A 552 18.37 -11.54 28.89
C LYS A 552 19.49 -10.95 29.74
N ASN A 553 19.34 -9.70 30.18
CA ASN A 553 20.45 -8.93 30.74
C ASN A 553 20.31 -8.59 32.25
N ASN A 554 19.35 -9.20 32.93
CA ASN A 554 19.11 -9.00 34.37
C ASN A 554 18.75 -7.55 34.77
N ILE A 555 18.12 -6.80 33.86
CA ILE A 555 17.62 -5.46 34.16
C ILE A 555 16.31 -5.61 34.95
N SER A 556 16.16 -4.83 36.00
CA SER A 556 14.93 -4.82 36.81
C SER A 556 13.74 -4.40 35.98
N SER A 557 12.64 -5.16 36.06
CA SER A 557 11.40 -4.81 35.39
C SER A 557 10.84 -3.48 35.86
N VAL A 558 10.09 -2.81 34.98
CA VAL A 558 9.33 -1.60 35.33
C VAL A 558 7.85 -1.84 35.00
N GLU A 559 6.99 -1.24 35.83
CA GLU A 559 5.55 -1.39 35.70
C GLU A 559 4.84 -0.05 35.87
N ASN A 560 3.67 0.08 35.28
CA ASN A 560 2.80 1.22 35.43
C ASN A 560 1.33 0.80 35.28
N ILE A 561 0.44 1.53 35.91
CA ILE A 561 -0.99 1.23 35.99
C ILE A 561 -1.79 2.37 35.36
N ALA A 562 -2.83 2.01 34.62
CA ALA A 562 -3.87 2.92 34.18
C ALA A 562 -5.26 2.33 34.49
N PHE A 563 -6.27 3.19 34.62
CA PHE A 563 -7.62 2.78 34.90
C PHE A 563 -8.49 3.03 33.68
N HIS A 564 -9.18 1.99 33.24
CA HIS A 564 -10.20 2.04 32.21
C HIS A 564 -11.56 2.33 32.85
N SER A 565 -12.32 3.29 32.31
CA SER A 565 -13.59 3.69 32.89
C SER A 565 -14.72 2.67 32.74
N GLY A 566 -14.63 1.78 31.77
CA GLY A 566 -15.67 0.82 31.40
C GLY A 566 -16.66 1.34 30.36
N ASN A 567 -16.37 2.46 29.71
CA ASN A 567 -17.31 3.12 28.79
C ASN A 567 -16.97 2.86 27.30
N GLY A 568 -16.40 1.73 26.96
CA GLY A 568 -16.11 1.38 25.58
C GLY A 568 -14.64 1.49 25.23
N TRP A 569 -14.29 2.07 24.07
CA TRP A 569 -12.91 2.26 23.64
C TRP A 569 -12.27 3.45 24.35
N GLU A 570 -11.09 3.21 24.95
CA GLU A 570 -10.27 4.24 25.61
C GLU A 570 -8.79 4.10 25.21
N GLU A 571 -8.10 5.24 25.14
CA GLU A 571 -6.67 5.30 25.00
C GLU A 571 -6.02 5.47 26.38
N LEU A 572 -5.41 4.43 26.88
CA LEU A 572 -4.70 4.40 28.17
C LEU A 572 -3.24 4.75 27.99
N LYS A 573 -2.72 5.62 28.87
CA LYS A 573 -1.36 6.16 28.77
C LYS A 573 -0.52 5.73 29.96
N TYR A 574 0.64 5.11 29.65
CA TYR A 574 1.61 4.62 30.64
C TYR A 574 2.92 5.33 30.46
N THR A 575 3.45 5.97 31.49
CA THR A 575 4.74 6.67 31.46
C THR A 575 5.73 5.98 32.41
N PHE A 576 6.83 5.51 31.89
CA PHE A 576 7.84 4.77 32.63
C PHE A 576 9.05 5.64 33.01
N SER A 577 9.54 5.49 34.25
CA SER A 577 10.70 6.24 34.79
C SER A 577 12.02 5.49 34.62
N SER A 578 12.22 4.83 33.47
CA SER A 578 13.44 4.09 33.15
C SER A 578 14.07 4.62 31.86
N SER A 579 15.36 4.38 31.69
CA SER A 579 16.11 4.65 30.47
C SER A 579 16.69 3.38 29.84
N GLU A 580 16.26 2.22 30.31
CA GLU A 580 16.76 0.92 29.88
C GLU A 580 15.97 0.35 28.70
N GLU A 581 16.41 -0.81 28.21
CA GLU A 581 15.76 -1.55 27.12
C GLU A 581 15.10 -2.82 27.67
N TYR A 582 13.88 -3.10 27.18
CA TYR A 582 13.08 -4.23 27.63
C TYR A 582 12.63 -5.07 26.45
N ASN A 583 12.81 -6.38 26.50
CA ASN A 583 12.51 -7.29 25.40
C ASN A 583 11.22 -8.09 25.59
N ARG A 584 10.46 -7.81 26.65
CA ARG A 584 9.14 -8.40 26.88
C ARG A 584 8.16 -7.35 27.38
N PHE A 585 6.99 -7.35 26.78
CA PHE A 585 5.81 -6.59 27.18
C PHE A 585 4.82 -7.52 27.85
N VAL A 586 4.31 -7.16 29.04
CA VAL A 586 3.33 -7.94 29.79
C VAL A 586 2.13 -7.05 30.13
N ILE A 587 0.94 -7.59 29.95
CA ILE A 587 -0.33 -6.93 30.30
C ILE A 587 -1.11 -7.79 31.28
N PHE A 588 -1.57 -7.14 32.36
CA PHE A 588 -2.51 -7.71 33.32
C PHE A 588 -3.77 -6.84 33.32
N ILE A 589 -4.92 -7.47 33.15
CA ILE A 589 -6.20 -6.81 33.28
C ILE A 589 -6.79 -7.21 34.62
N ASP A 590 -6.98 -6.25 35.53
CA ASP A 590 -7.41 -6.47 36.91
C ASP A 590 -6.52 -7.48 37.67
N GLY A 591 -5.18 -7.28 37.62
CA GLY A 591 -4.22 -8.28 38.07
C GLY A 591 -4.45 -8.82 39.50
N SER A 592 -4.75 -7.95 40.47
CA SER A 592 -5.06 -8.34 41.85
C SER A 592 -6.51 -8.73 42.09
N GLY A 593 -7.39 -8.41 41.13
CA GLY A 593 -8.83 -8.63 41.21
C GLY A 593 -9.29 -9.97 40.67
N THR A 594 -10.57 -10.05 40.31
CA THR A 594 -11.24 -11.26 39.83
C THR A 594 -12.16 -10.98 38.65
N THR A 595 -11.89 -9.91 37.87
CA THR A 595 -12.70 -9.54 36.72
C THR A 595 -12.50 -10.53 35.58
N SER A 596 -13.59 -11.19 35.16
CA SER A 596 -13.60 -12.10 34.02
C SER A 596 -14.21 -11.43 32.79
N GLY A 597 -13.90 -11.91 31.60
CA GLY A 597 -14.50 -11.47 30.33
C GLY A 597 -13.50 -11.14 29.25
N ASP A 598 -14.01 -10.66 28.12
CA ASP A 598 -13.23 -10.31 26.94
C ASP A 598 -12.90 -8.82 26.91
N PHE A 599 -11.64 -8.50 26.63
CA PHE A 599 -11.09 -7.16 26.50
C PHE A 599 -10.41 -7.06 25.14
N TYR A 600 -10.75 -6.02 24.37
CA TYR A 600 -10.25 -5.91 22.99
C TYR A 600 -9.14 -4.86 22.91
N ILE A 601 -8.06 -5.20 22.25
CA ILE A 601 -6.91 -4.32 22.02
C ILE A 601 -6.83 -4.01 20.52
N ASP A 602 -6.72 -2.72 20.20
CA ASP A 602 -6.54 -2.25 18.84
C ASP A 602 -5.07 -1.92 18.53
N ALA A 603 -4.43 -1.13 19.39
CA ALA A 603 -3.05 -0.72 19.19
C ALA A 603 -2.27 -0.56 20.50
N ILE A 604 -0.96 -0.78 20.45
CA ILE A 604 -0.01 -0.49 21.52
C ILE A 604 1.15 0.29 20.93
N LEU A 605 1.27 1.58 21.29
CA LEU A 605 2.17 2.53 20.64
C LEU A 605 3.13 3.16 21.64
N GLN A 606 4.43 3.16 21.34
CA GLN A 606 5.43 3.91 22.12
C GLN A 606 5.54 5.35 21.59
N SER A 607 5.59 6.33 22.48
CA SER A 607 5.70 7.75 22.13
C SER A 607 6.62 8.53 23.07
N ASN A 608 7.03 9.73 22.67
CA ASN A 608 7.80 10.66 23.50
C ASN A 608 6.88 11.60 24.28
N LEU A 609 7.20 11.88 25.54
CA LEU A 609 6.50 12.85 26.37
C LEU A 609 6.53 14.30 25.85
N ASN A 610 7.49 14.65 24.97
CA ASN A 610 7.76 16.03 24.57
C ASN A 610 6.86 16.59 23.48
N ASN A 611 5.85 15.86 23.02
CA ASN A 611 4.79 16.43 22.19
C ASN A 611 3.68 17.08 23.03
N LYS A 612 4.04 18.04 23.90
CA LYS A 612 3.08 19.07 24.27
C LYS A 612 2.78 19.90 23.04
N LEU A 613 1.67 19.58 22.39
CA LEU A 613 0.98 20.47 21.49
C LEU A 613 0.96 21.88 22.10
N LYS A 614 1.71 22.80 21.54
CA LYS A 614 1.44 24.23 21.68
C LYS A 614 0.17 24.48 20.88
N ASN A 615 -0.96 24.29 21.54
CA ASN A 615 -2.19 24.96 21.14
C ASN A 615 -1.97 26.46 21.36
N LYS A 616 -1.81 27.19 20.30
CA LYS A 616 -2.22 28.59 20.14
C LYS A 616 -2.62 28.81 18.71
#